data_fbe8a2e577b0994c8ae48cd28e52260f
#
_entry.id   fbe8a2e577b0994c8ae48cd28e52260f
#
_cell.length_a   1.000
_cell.length_b   1.000
_cell.length_c   1.000
_cell.angle_alpha   90.00
_cell.angle_beta   90.00
_cell.angle_gamma   90.00
#
_symmetry.space_group_name_H-M   'P 1'
#
loop_
_entity.id
_entity.type
_entity.pdbx_description
1 polymer ?
#
loop_
_entity_poly.entity_id
_entity_poly.type
_entity_poly.pdbx_seq_one_letter_code
_entity_poly.pdbx_strand_id
1 'polypeptide(L)'
;MNSVDVKRFGRVAVLLGGNAAERPISLISGAAVLKALQAAGVDAHGFDPSERDIVEVQGYARAFIVLHGRGGEDGVMQGVLEQFGVPYTGSGVMASAIGMDKARTKQLWLGCGLPTPTYRRLSAGCDFAAVVAELGLPLMVKPSREGSSIGMAKVYSVEDLAKAYAVAAEHDSEVIAEHFIEGSEYTVSMLNGKALPVIRMIPANDFYDFEAKYQRNDTHYKIPCDLNAEEEAR
;
A
#
# COMPACT_ATOMS: atom_id res chain seq x y z
N MET A 1 -22.16 1.27 24.59
CA MET A 1 -20.97 1.89 23.96
C MET A 1 -20.85 3.30 24.51
N ASN A 2 -19.73 3.65 25.16
CA ASN A 2 -19.52 5.03 25.58
C ASN A 2 -19.40 5.88 24.29
N SER A 3 -20.28 6.87 24.14
CA SER A 3 -20.21 7.81 23.02
C SER A 3 -18.88 8.56 23.08
N VAL A 4 -18.09 8.45 22.02
CA VAL A 4 -16.84 9.21 21.90
C VAL A 4 -17.22 10.69 21.77
N ASP A 5 -16.67 11.56 22.62
CA ASP A 5 -16.81 13.00 22.45
C ASP A 5 -16.00 13.45 21.21
N VAL A 6 -16.70 13.60 20.10
CA VAL A 6 -16.11 13.96 18.82
C VAL A 6 -15.53 15.38 18.78
N LYS A 7 -15.97 16.28 19.67
CA LYS A 7 -15.46 17.66 19.78
C LYS A 7 -13.98 17.72 20.16
N ARG A 8 -13.50 16.69 20.88
CA ARG A 8 -12.07 16.58 21.24
C ARG A 8 -11.12 16.43 20.05
N PHE A 9 -11.65 16.09 18.87
CA PHE A 9 -10.81 15.96 17.67
C PHE A 9 -10.46 17.31 17.05
N GLY A 10 -11.23 18.39 17.34
CA GLY A 10 -11.06 19.68 16.68
C GLY A 10 -11.34 19.58 15.17
N ARG A 11 -10.84 20.54 14.41
CA ARG A 11 -10.93 20.50 12.94
C ARG A 11 -10.03 19.42 12.38
N VAL A 12 -10.58 18.54 11.55
CA VAL A 12 -9.88 17.42 10.94
C VAL A 12 -9.73 17.64 9.43
N ALA A 13 -8.48 17.64 8.93
CA ALA A 13 -8.22 17.59 7.49
C ALA A 13 -8.31 16.13 7.01
N VAL A 14 -9.20 15.84 6.06
CA VAL A 14 -9.19 14.56 5.33
C VAL A 14 -8.33 14.77 4.09
N LEU A 15 -7.09 14.28 4.12
CA LEU A 15 -6.15 14.42 3.02
C LEU A 15 -6.52 13.42 1.93
N LEU A 16 -6.93 13.92 0.76
CA LEU A 16 -7.43 13.14 -0.37
C LEU A 16 -6.89 13.72 -1.69
N GLY A 17 -6.98 12.98 -2.78
CA GLY A 17 -6.49 13.41 -4.09
C GLY A 17 -4.97 13.24 -4.22
N GLY A 18 -4.22 14.33 -4.14
CA GLY A 18 -2.77 14.33 -4.34
C GLY A 18 -2.35 14.14 -5.80
N ASN A 19 -1.06 13.86 -6.05
CA ASN A 19 -0.47 13.82 -7.40
C ASN A 19 -0.08 12.40 -7.86
N ALA A 20 -0.36 11.36 -7.07
CA ALA A 20 -0.04 9.98 -7.43
C ALA A 20 -0.94 9.45 -8.57
N ALA A 21 -0.52 8.35 -9.19
CA ALA A 21 -1.32 7.64 -10.20
C ALA A 21 -2.68 7.19 -9.64
N GLU A 22 -2.74 6.93 -8.35
CA GLU A 22 -3.95 6.53 -7.61
C GLU A 22 -4.86 7.70 -7.21
N ARG A 23 -4.61 8.94 -7.67
CA ARG A 23 -5.45 10.11 -7.38
C ARG A 23 -6.97 9.84 -7.51
N PRO A 24 -7.48 9.21 -8.60
CA PRO A 24 -8.91 8.94 -8.73
C PRO A 24 -9.47 8.08 -7.59
N ILE A 25 -8.70 7.10 -7.14
CA ILE A 25 -9.07 6.21 -6.03
C ILE A 25 -9.08 6.98 -4.71
N SER A 26 -8.05 7.81 -4.48
CA SER A 26 -7.96 8.66 -3.29
C SER A 26 -9.12 9.65 -3.18
N LEU A 27 -9.59 10.21 -4.29
CA LEU A 27 -10.75 11.10 -4.32
C LEU A 27 -12.05 10.35 -3.92
N ILE A 28 -12.24 9.12 -4.42
CA ILE A 28 -13.43 8.30 -4.10
C ILE A 28 -13.40 7.88 -2.62
N SER A 29 -12.31 7.28 -2.18
CA SER A 29 -12.16 6.80 -0.80
C SER A 29 -12.16 7.96 0.20
N GLY A 30 -11.48 9.06 -0.13
CA GLY A 30 -11.46 10.27 0.68
C GLY A 30 -12.82 10.91 0.83
N ALA A 31 -13.62 10.99 -0.23
CA ALA A 31 -14.99 11.49 -0.15
C ALA A 31 -15.87 10.61 0.74
N ALA A 32 -15.72 9.28 0.67
CA ALA A 32 -16.45 8.36 1.52
C ALA A 32 -16.07 8.52 3.01
N VAL A 33 -14.78 8.63 3.32
CA VAL A 33 -14.27 8.87 4.68
C VAL A 33 -14.75 10.22 5.20
N LEU A 34 -14.64 11.29 4.40
CA LEU A 34 -15.11 12.63 4.76
C LEU A 34 -16.59 12.62 5.13
N LYS A 35 -17.42 12.01 4.29
CA LYS A 35 -18.87 11.86 4.54
C LYS A 35 -19.16 11.09 5.83
N ALA A 36 -18.43 9.99 6.08
CA ALA A 36 -18.60 9.19 7.28
C ALA A 36 -18.21 9.95 8.56
N LEU A 37 -17.09 10.68 8.55
CA LEU A 37 -16.65 11.49 9.68
C LEU A 37 -17.64 12.63 9.97
N GLN A 38 -18.14 13.32 8.96
CA GLN A 38 -19.16 14.36 9.09
C GLN A 38 -20.49 13.80 9.65
N ALA A 39 -20.91 12.63 9.15
CA ALA A 39 -22.12 11.95 9.66
C ALA A 39 -21.97 11.52 11.13
N ALA A 40 -20.74 11.23 11.57
CA ALA A 40 -20.42 10.95 12.97
C ALA A 40 -20.29 12.22 13.84
N GLY A 41 -20.48 13.42 13.27
CA GLY A 41 -20.41 14.69 13.98
C GLY A 41 -18.98 15.27 14.16
N VAL A 42 -17.99 14.73 13.46
CA VAL A 42 -16.62 15.27 13.42
C VAL A 42 -16.58 16.51 12.52
N ASP A 43 -15.90 17.57 12.97
CA ASP A 43 -15.62 18.78 12.17
C ASP A 43 -14.55 18.48 11.11
N ALA A 44 -14.93 17.69 10.07
CA ALA A 44 -14.04 17.18 9.05
C ALA A 44 -14.19 17.95 7.72
N HIS A 45 -13.06 18.23 7.08
CA HIS A 45 -12.97 18.98 5.82
C HIS A 45 -12.03 18.28 4.85
N GLY A 46 -12.41 18.22 3.57
CA GLY A 46 -11.54 17.74 2.51
C GLY A 46 -10.34 18.67 2.30
N PHE A 47 -9.17 18.09 2.12
CA PHE A 47 -7.94 18.82 1.83
C PHE A 47 -7.17 18.06 0.74
N ASP A 48 -7.13 18.64 -0.45
CA ASP A 48 -6.34 18.11 -1.57
C ASP A 48 -5.03 18.88 -1.68
N PRO A 49 -3.87 18.26 -1.38
CA PRO A 49 -2.58 18.95 -1.44
C PRO A 49 -2.11 19.25 -2.87
N SER A 50 -2.80 18.76 -3.91
CA SER A 50 -2.54 19.15 -5.30
C SER A 50 -3.26 20.43 -5.71
N GLU A 51 -4.27 20.85 -4.95
CA GLU A 51 -5.11 22.02 -5.23
C GLU A 51 -4.94 23.14 -4.19
N ARG A 52 -4.36 22.83 -3.03
CA ARG A 52 -4.20 23.75 -1.90
C ARG A 52 -2.76 23.80 -1.44
N ASP A 53 -2.34 24.95 -0.94
CA ASP A 53 -1.04 25.07 -0.29
C ASP A 53 -0.98 24.20 0.95
N ILE A 54 0.01 23.32 1.01
CA ILE A 54 0.18 22.37 2.12
C ILE A 54 0.38 23.07 3.47
N VAL A 55 0.87 24.29 3.49
CA VAL A 55 1.02 25.12 4.71
C VAL A 55 -0.33 25.35 5.40
N GLU A 56 -1.43 25.36 4.66
CA GLU A 56 -2.77 25.56 5.22
C GLU A 56 -3.21 24.41 6.16
N VAL A 57 -2.54 23.23 6.09
CA VAL A 57 -2.85 22.11 6.97
C VAL A 57 -2.58 22.44 8.45
N GLN A 58 -1.73 23.42 8.73
CA GLN A 58 -1.49 23.93 10.08
C GLN A 58 -2.74 24.54 10.74
N GLY A 59 -3.74 24.91 9.96
CA GLY A 59 -5.05 25.37 10.47
C GLY A 59 -5.96 24.24 10.97
N TYR A 60 -5.50 22.99 10.98
CA TYR A 60 -6.24 21.83 11.43
C TYR A 60 -5.63 21.23 12.71
N ALA A 61 -6.47 20.69 13.57
CA ALA A 61 -6.04 20.06 14.82
C ALA A 61 -5.41 18.67 14.57
N ARG A 62 -5.79 18.02 13.47
CA ARG A 62 -5.26 16.71 13.04
C ARG A 62 -5.61 16.39 11.59
N ALA A 63 -4.94 15.39 11.03
CA ALA A 63 -5.17 14.93 9.67
C ALA A 63 -5.59 13.45 9.64
N PHE A 64 -6.54 13.13 8.75
CA PHE A 64 -6.88 11.77 8.36
C PHE A 64 -6.35 11.54 6.95
N ILE A 65 -5.32 10.71 6.80
CA ILE A 65 -4.67 10.47 5.52
C ILE A 65 -5.46 9.42 4.73
N VAL A 66 -5.93 9.80 3.53
CA VAL A 66 -6.58 8.95 2.53
C VAL A 66 -5.89 9.13 1.17
N LEU A 67 -4.70 9.69 1.19
CA LEU A 67 -3.83 9.73 0.02
C LEU A 67 -3.31 8.32 -0.27
N HIS A 68 -3.13 8.01 -1.56
CA HIS A 68 -2.57 6.75 -2.02
C HIS A 68 -1.27 6.97 -2.77
N GLY A 69 -0.42 5.94 -2.79
CA GLY A 69 0.81 5.94 -3.55
C GLY A 69 1.85 6.97 -3.08
N ARG A 70 2.66 7.42 -4.02
CA ARG A 70 3.76 8.36 -3.73
C ARG A 70 3.24 9.70 -3.20
N GLY A 71 3.93 10.25 -2.22
CA GLY A 71 3.53 11.47 -1.54
C GLY A 71 2.47 11.26 -0.46
N GLY A 72 1.79 10.12 -0.41
CA GLY A 72 0.77 9.79 0.59
C GLY A 72 1.16 8.64 1.51
N GLU A 73 1.77 7.59 0.94
CA GLU A 73 2.09 6.36 1.67
C GLU A 73 3.61 6.17 1.91
N ASP A 74 4.46 7.05 1.40
CA ASP A 74 5.92 6.93 1.35
C ASP A 74 6.67 7.73 2.43
N GLY A 75 5.95 8.29 3.40
CA GLY A 75 6.54 9.08 4.48
C GLY A 75 6.67 10.58 4.20
N VAL A 76 6.46 11.03 2.97
CA VAL A 76 6.57 12.46 2.59
C VAL A 76 5.49 13.28 3.29
N MET A 77 4.22 12.92 3.15
CA MET A 77 3.13 13.63 3.83
C MET A 77 3.23 13.54 5.34
N GLN A 78 3.61 12.37 5.86
CA GLN A 78 3.83 12.15 7.28
C GLN A 78 4.91 13.11 7.83
N GLY A 79 6.03 13.26 7.09
CA GLY A 79 7.10 14.19 7.46
C GLY A 79 6.67 15.66 7.47
N VAL A 80 5.85 16.07 6.51
CA VAL A 80 5.25 17.41 6.49
C VAL A 80 4.37 17.65 7.71
N LEU A 81 3.49 16.69 8.03
CA LEU A 81 2.58 16.80 9.18
C LEU A 81 3.33 16.81 10.50
N GLU A 82 4.40 16.01 10.65
CA GLU A 82 5.27 16.04 11.84
C GLU A 82 5.98 17.38 11.98
N GLN A 83 6.53 17.93 10.88
CA GLN A 83 7.17 19.23 10.89
C GLN A 83 6.21 20.35 11.32
N PHE A 84 4.93 20.25 10.96
CA PHE A 84 3.91 21.23 11.34
C PHE A 84 3.26 20.91 12.69
N GLY A 85 3.61 19.83 13.35
CA GLY A 85 3.00 19.41 14.63
C GLY A 85 1.54 18.98 14.51
N VAL A 86 1.09 18.54 13.32
CA VAL A 86 -0.27 18.07 13.06
C VAL A 86 -0.34 16.55 13.24
N PRO A 87 -0.99 16.03 14.29
CA PRO A 87 -1.19 14.59 14.45
C PRO A 87 -1.99 14.00 13.28
N TYR A 88 -1.65 12.77 12.88
CA TYR A 88 -2.28 12.12 11.74
C TYR A 88 -2.56 10.63 11.97
N THR A 89 -3.39 10.04 11.12
CA THR A 89 -3.71 8.61 11.12
C THR A 89 -2.68 7.81 10.32
N GLY A 90 -2.40 6.58 10.76
CA GLY A 90 -1.52 5.64 10.06
C GLY A 90 -0.12 5.54 10.64
N SER A 91 0.78 5.02 9.83
CA SER A 91 2.19 4.80 10.19
C SER A 91 3.00 6.10 10.14
N GLY A 92 4.05 6.19 10.94
CA GLY A 92 4.98 7.33 10.93
C GLY A 92 5.93 7.31 9.71
N VAL A 93 6.75 8.36 9.60
CA VAL A 93 7.63 8.62 8.44
C VAL A 93 8.47 7.41 8.04
N MET A 94 9.24 6.86 8.99
CA MET A 94 10.16 5.75 8.70
C MET A 94 9.42 4.49 8.26
N ALA A 95 8.34 4.14 8.95
CA ALA A 95 7.56 2.94 8.64
C ALA A 95 6.89 3.06 7.26
N SER A 96 6.32 4.24 6.94
CA SER A 96 5.73 4.52 5.63
C SER A 96 6.78 4.45 4.51
N ALA A 97 7.95 5.08 4.71
CA ALA A 97 9.02 5.08 3.72
C ALA A 97 9.57 3.67 3.42
N ILE A 98 9.75 2.86 4.47
CA ILE A 98 10.18 1.46 4.30
C ILE A 98 9.06 0.64 3.67
N GLY A 99 7.82 0.76 4.17
CA GLY A 99 6.67 -0.02 3.68
C GLY A 99 6.36 0.22 2.21
N MET A 100 6.59 1.43 1.70
CA MET A 100 6.40 1.75 0.29
C MET A 100 7.49 1.16 -0.62
N ASP A 101 8.69 0.86 -0.08
CA ASP A 101 9.82 0.33 -0.83
C ASP A 101 9.97 -1.18 -0.63
N LYS A 102 9.49 -1.96 -1.62
CA LYS A 102 9.48 -3.43 -1.55
C LYS A 102 10.87 -4.03 -1.36
N ALA A 103 11.89 -3.48 -2.02
CA ALA A 103 13.25 -3.99 -1.92
C ALA A 103 13.81 -3.78 -0.49
N ARG A 104 13.58 -2.61 0.11
CA ARG A 104 14.04 -2.28 1.46
C ARG A 104 13.22 -2.99 2.53
N THR A 105 11.90 -3.10 2.33
CA THR A 105 11.03 -3.92 3.19
C THR A 105 11.52 -5.37 3.26
N LYS A 106 11.82 -5.98 2.10
CA LYS A 106 12.33 -7.36 2.05
C LYS A 106 13.68 -7.50 2.76
N GLN A 107 14.59 -6.51 2.62
CA GLN A 107 15.87 -6.50 3.33
C GLN A 107 15.68 -6.44 4.86
N LEU A 108 14.73 -5.60 5.32
CA LEU A 108 14.40 -5.52 6.73
C LEU A 108 13.81 -6.84 7.24
N TRP A 109 12.86 -7.42 6.52
CA TRP A 109 12.25 -8.70 6.88
C TRP A 109 13.27 -9.82 6.98
N LEU A 110 14.18 -9.95 5.99
CA LEU A 110 15.28 -10.92 6.03
C LEU A 110 16.19 -10.70 7.23
N GLY A 111 16.51 -9.44 7.55
CA GLY A 111 17.31 -9.09 8.72
C GLY A 111 16.65 -9.41 10.05
N CYS A 112 15.32 -9.42 10.10
CA CYS A 112 14.50 -9.79 11.26
C CYS A 112 14.12 -11.27 11.30
N GLY A 113 14.53 -12.08 10.31
CA GLY A 113 14.16 -13.50 10.22
C GLY A 113 12.71 -13.73 9.78
N LEU A 114 12.03 -12.72 9.23
CA LEU A 114 10.68 -12.86 8.70
C LEU A 114 10.71 -13.49 7.30
N PRO A 115 9.79 -14.42 6.99
CA PRO A 115 9.75 -15.06 5.69
C PRO A 115 9.34 -14.06 4.60
N THR A 116 10.08 -14.06 3.50
CA THR A 116 9.75 -13.31 2.28
C THR A 116 10.29 -14.07 1.08
N PRO A 117 9.64 -14.05 -0.09
CA PRO A 117 10.14 -14.72 -1.30
C PRO A 117 11.55 -14.27 -1.65
N THR A 118 12.38 -15.20 -2.13
CA THR A 118 13.68 -14.86 -2.72
C THR A 118 13.48 -13.87 -3.87
N TYR A 119 14.39 -12.93 -4.02
CA TYR A 119 14.26 -11.86 -5.01
C TYR A 119 15.60 -11.35 -5.52
N ARG A 120 15.57 -10.71 -6.67
CA ARG A 120 16.69 -9.96 -7.25
C ARG A 120 16.24 -8.57 -7.68
N ARG A 121 17.10 -7.59 -7.52
CA ARG A 121 16.95 -6.29 -8.17
C ARG A 121 17.34 -6.42 -9.63
N LEU A 122 16.54 -5.86 -10.50
CA LEU A 122 16.76 -5.86 -11.94
C LEU A 122 17.28 -4.50 -12.41
N SER A 123 18.06 -4.53 -13.48
CA SER A 123 18.53 -3.36 -14.22
C SER A 123 18.56 -3.65 -15.71
N ALA A 124 18.69 -2.63 -16.54
CA ALA A 124 18.75 -2.79 -18.01
C ALA A 124 19.91 -3.68 -18.50
N GLY A 125 20.99 -3.83 -17.70
CA GLY A 125 22.14 -4.67 -18.02
C GLY A 125 22.12 -6.05 -17.36
N CYS A 126 21.02 -6.46 -16.72
CA CYS A 126 20.92 -7.79 -16.11
C CYS A 126 20.95 -8.91 -17.14
N ASP A 127 21.64 -9.98 -16.83
CA ASP A 127 21.46 -11.28 -17.49
C ASP A 127 20.17 -11.91 -16.96
N PHE A 128 19.07 -11.74 -17.68
CA PHE A 128 17.76 -12.26 -17.30
C PHE A 128 17.73 -13.80 -17.27
N ALA A 129 18.55 -14.47 -18.08
CA ALA A 129 18.66 -15.93 -18.02
C ALA A 129 19.30 -16.38 -16.71
N ALA A 130 20.33 -15.69 -16.24
CA ALA A 130 20.94 -15.96 -14.94
C ALA A 130 19.96 -15.69 -13.78
N VAL A 131 19.12 -14.64 -13.86
CA VAL A 131 18.08 -14.35 -12.87
C VAL A 131 17.06 -15.50 -12.80
N VAL A 132 16.59 -15.99 -13.95
CA VAL A 132 15.65 -17.12 -14.01
C VAL A 132 16.29 -18.39 -13.47
N ALA A 133 17.56 -18.65 -13.80
CA ALA A 133 18.29 -19.82 -13.30
C ALA A 133 18.46 -19.80 -11.76
N GLU A 134 18.61 -18.60 -11.17
CA GLU A 134 18.76 -18.42 -9.73
C GLU A 134 17.44 -18.53 -8.98
N LEU A 135 16.39 -17.84 -9.46
CA LEU A 135 15.13 -17.71 -8.72
C LEU A 135 14.10 -18.78 -9.07
N GLY A 136 14.22 -19.44 -10.24
CA GLY A 136 13.20 -20.33 -10.78
C GLY A 136 12.01 -19.57 -11.41
N LEU A 137 11.10 -20.32 -12.01
CA LEU A 137 9.85 -19.80 -12.59
C LEU A 137 8.67 -20.46 -11.88
N PRO A 138 7.49 -19.82 -11.82
CA PRO A 138 7.22 -18.47 -12.31
C PRO A 138 7.77 -17.39 -11.37
N LEU A 139 7.98 -16.17 -11.91
CA LEU A 139 8.43 -14.99 -11.16
C LEU A 139 7.34 -13.91 -11.15
N MET A 140 7.35 -13.07 -10.13
CA MET A 140 6.60 -11.82 -10.09
C MET A 140 7.57 -10.64 -10.23
N VAL A 141 7.38 -9.84 -11.27
CA VAL A 141 8.14 -8.60 -11.52
C VAL A 141 7.35 -7.43 -10.97
N LYS A 142 8.02 -6.51 -10.25
CA LYS A 142 7.36 -5.39 -9.56
C LYS A 142 8.24 -4.14 -9.59
N PRO A 143 7.68 -2.95 -9.85
CA PRO A 143 8.30 -1.69 -9.43
C PRO A 143 8.45 -1.69 -7.90
N SER A 144 9.60 -1.23 -7.39
CA SER A 144 9.88 -1.30 -5.94
C SER A 144 9.00 -0.37 -5.14
N ARG A 145 8.72 0.85 -5.67
CA ARG A 145 8.08 1.95 -4.95
C ARG A 145 6.73 2.37 -5.56
N GLU A 146 6.03 1.46 -6.22
CA GLU A 146 4.65 1.67 -6.68
C GLU A 146 3.67 0.84 -5.87
N GLY A 147 2.49 1.42 -5.60
CA GLY A 147 1.37 0.74 -4.96
C GLY A 147 0.44 0.05 -5.97
N SER A 148 -0.70 -0.41 -5.47
CA SER A 148 -1.88 -0.80 -6.26
C SER A 148 -1.65 -1.82 -7.38
N SER A 149 -0.58 -2.61 -7.33
CA SER A 149 -0.16 -3.58 -8.36
C SER A 149 0.15 -2.95 -9.72
N ILE A 150 0.42 -1.63 -9.77
CA ILE A 150 0.81 -0.92 -11.00
C ILE A 150 2.16 -1.46 -11.51
N GLY A 151 2.23 -1.76 -12.79
CA GLY A 151 3.45 -2.26 -13.44
C GLY A 151 3.91 -3.65 -12.99
N MET A 152 3.06 -4.41 -12.28
CA MET A 152 3.36 -5.79 -11.86
C MET A 152 3.01 -6.78 -12.97
N ALA A 153 3.84 -7.83 -13.10
CA ALA A 153 3.59 -8.92 -14.03
C ALA A 153 4.11 -10.26 -13.51
N LYS A 154 3.31 -11.32 -13.68
CA LYS A 154 3.74 -12.71 -13.49
C LYS A 154 4.36 -13.21 -14.78
N VAL A 155 5.54 -13.83 -14.73
CA VAL A 155 6.32 -14.22 -15.90
C VAL A 155 6.71 -15.70 -15.83
N TYR A 156 6.76 -16.32 -17.01
CA TYR A 156 6.97 -17.77 -17.16
C TYR A 156 8.16 -18.10 -18.06
N SER A 157 8.85 -17.10 -18.60
CA SER A 157 10.02 -17.27 -19.46
C SER A 157 11.04 -16.13 -19.29
N VAL A 158 12.25 -16.30 -19.82
CA VAL A 158 13.27 -15.23 -19.85
C VAL A 158 12.81 -14.05 -20.69
N GLU A 159 12.15 -14.33 -21.82
CA GLU A 159 11.59 -13.32 -22.72
C GLU A 159 10.49 -12.49 -22.06
N ASP A 160 9.62 -13.14 -21.28
CA ASP A 160 8.59 -12.44 -20.51
C ASP A 160 9.21 -11.59 -19.40
N LEU A 161 10.27 -12.07 -18.73
CA LEU A 161 10.99 -11.31 -17.72
C LEU A 161 11.58 -10.01 -18.29
N ALA A 162 12.16 -10.05 -19.49
CA ALA A 162 12.71 -8.87 -20.15
C ALA A 162 11.60 -7.84 -20.47
N LYS A 163 10.46 -8.30 -20.99
CA LYS A 163 9.30 -7.43 -21.28
C LYS A 163 8.70 -6.83 -19.99
N ALA A 164 8.50 -7.67 -18.98
CA ALA A 164 7.96 -7.23 -17.69
C ALA A 164 8.88 -6.21 -17.00
N TYR A 165 10.21 -6.41 -17.08
CA TYR A 165 11.17 -5.43 -16.60
C TYR A 165 11.00 -4.08 -17.31
N ALA A 166 10.89 -4.08 -18.64
CA ALA A 166 10.75 -2.84 -19.41
C ALA A 166 9.49 -2.05 -18.99
N VAL A 167 8.35 -2.74 -18.82
CA VAL A 167 7.10 -2.12 -18.35
C VAL A 167 7.25 -1.61 -16.93
N ALA A 168 7.79 -2.41 -16.01
CA ALA A 168 7.96 -1.99 -14.61
C ALA A 168 8.92 -0.79 -14.48
N ALA A 169 9.95 -0.72 -15.32
CA ALA A 169 10.94 0.37 -15.34
C ALA A 169 10.35 1.72 -15.82
N GLU A 170 9.22 1.73 -16.50
CA GLU A 170 8.49 2.96 -16.85
C GLU A 170 7.87 3.62 -15.60
N HIS A 171 7.57 2.82 -14.57
CA HIS A 171 6.94 3.28 -13.33
C HIS A 171 7.94 3.58 -12.22
N ASP A 172 9.04 2.82 -12.14
CA ASP A 172 10.08 3.01 -11.14
C ASP A 172 11.47 2.63 -11.67
N SER A 173 12.47 3.45 -11.35
CA SER A 173 13.87 3.15 -11.67
C SER A 173 14.42 1.93 -10.92
N GLU A 174 13.76 1.49 -9.85
CA GLU A 174 14.11 0.30 -9.08
C GLU A 174 13.05 -0.79 -9.26
N VAL A 175 13.43 -1.88 -9.92
CA VAL A 175 12.55 -3.02 -10.22
C VAL A 175 13.07 -4.26 -9.51
N ILE A 176 12.18 -5.08 -8.99
CA ILE A 176 12.50 -6.39 -8.42
C ILE A 176 11.80 -7.50 -9.19
N ALA A 177 12.46 -8.66 -9.29
CA ALA A 177 11.82 -9.94 -9.59
C ALA A 177 11.91 -10.82 -8.35
N GLU A 178 10.82 -11.47 -8.01
CA GLU A 178 10.77 -12.41 -6.88
C GLU A 178 10.12 -13.73 -7.30
N HIS A 179 10.47 -14.79 -6.61
CA HIS A 179 9.79 -16.08 -6.79
C HIS A 179 8.30 -15.93 -6.50
N PHE A 180 7.45 -16.39 -7.41
CA PHE A 180 6.00 -16.34 -7.22
C PHE A 180 5.58 -17.44 -6.22
N ILE A 181 4.91 -17.05 -5.15
CA ILE A 181 4.37 -17.98 -4.16
C ILE A 181 2.94 -18.33 -4.55
N GLU A 182 2.70 -19.60 -4.80
CA GLU A 182 1.36 -20.13 -5.02
C GLU A 182 0.61 -20.27 -3.68
N GLY A 183 -0.65 -19.95 -3.66
CA GLY A 183 -1.49 -20.09 -2.48
C GLY A 183 -2.57 -19.03 -2.36
N SER A 184 -3.25 -19.05 -1.23
CA SER A 184 -4.28 -18.07 -0.90
C SER A 184 -3.67 -16.75 -0.44
N GLU A 185 -4.34 -15.65 -0.77
CA GLU A 185 -3.93 -14.31 -0.32
C GLU A 185 -4.66 -13.92 0.97
N TYR A 186 -3.91 -13.40 1.92
CA TYR A 186 -4.42 -12.96 3.21
C TYR A 186 -3.96 -11.52 3.49
N THR A 187 -4.76 -10.80 4.28
CA THR A 187 -4.38 -9.50 4.82
C THR A 187 -4.73 -9.41 6.30
N VAL A 188 -3.90 -8.70 7.05
CA VAL A 188 -4.12 -8.40 8.46
C VAL A 188 -3.94 -6.91 8.67
N SER A 189 -4.99 -6.26 9.18
CA SER A 189 -4.91 -4.85 9.57
C SER A 189 -4.39 -4.72 10.99
N MET A 190 -3.59 -3.68 11.23
CA MET A 190 -3.09 -3.34 12.56
C MET A 190 -3.77 -2.07 13.06
N LEU A 191 -4.29 -2.10 14.29
CA LEU A 191 -4.88 -0.93 14.94
C LEU A 191 -4.29 -0.77 16.36
N ASN A 192 -3.61 0.35 16.58
CA ASN A 192 -2.97 0.66 17.88
C ASN A 192 -2.07 -0.49 18.38
N GLY A 193 -1.26 -1.09 17.50
CA GLY A 193 -0.35 -2.18 17.82
C GLY A 193 -1.01 -3.54 18.02
N LYS A 194 -2.30 -3.68 17.73
CA LYS A 194 -3.03 -4.94 17.78
C LYS A 194 -3.41 -5.41 16.41
N ALA A 195 -3.14 -6.68 16.10
CA ALA A 195 -3.64 -7.33 14.89
C ALA A 195 -5.16 -7.48 14.98
N LEU A 196 -5.83 -7.14 13.90
CA LEU A 196 -7.25 -7.44 13.69
C LEU A 196 -7.39 -8.84 13.06
N PRO A 197 -8.60 -9.42 13.00
CA PRO A 197 -8.80 -10.74 12.41
C PRO A 197 -8.22 -10.85 11.00
N VAL A 198 -7.63 -11.98 10.69
CA VAL A 198 -7.10 -12.29 9.36
C VAL A 198 -8.23 -12.37 8.35
N ILE A 199 -8.04 -11.76 7.20
CA ILE A 199 -8.99 -11.76 6.09
C ILE A 199 -8.38 -12.54 4.93
N ARG A 200 -9.05 -13.58 4.41
CA ARG A 200 -8.70 -14.19 3.15
C ARG A 200 -9.33 -13.39 2.01
N MET A 201 -8.50 -13.03 1.03
CA MET A 201 -8.91 -12.39 -0.22
C MET A 201 -8.97 -13.44 -1.32
N ILE A 202 -10.10 -13.52 -2.02
CA ILE A 202 -10.34 -14.48 -3.10
C ILE A 202 -10.68 -13.66 -4.36
N PRO A 203 -9.65 -13.20 -5.12
CA PRO A 203 -9.87 -12.50 -6.37
C PRO A 203 -10.39 -13.48 -7.43
N ALA A 204 -11.11 -12.96 -8.43
CA ALA A 204 -11.50 -13.74 -9.60
C ALA A 204 -10.37 -13.89 -10.63
N ASN A 205 -9.33 -13.04 -10.55
CA ASN A 205 -8.13 -13.07 -11.38
C ASN A 205 -7.07 -14.01 -10.79
N ASP A 206 -6.02 -14.31 -11.55
CA ASP A 206 -4.89 -15.17 -11.12
C ASP A 206 -4.16 -14.62 -9.87
N PHE A 207 -4.22 -13.32 -9.63
CA PHE A 207 -3.74 -12.65 -8.42
C PHE A 207 -4.52 -11.35 -8.20
N TYR A 208 -4.36 -10.73 -7.02
CA TYR A 208 -5.05 -9.50 -6.63
C TYR A 208 -4.41 -8.28 -7.28
N ASP A 209 -4.69 -8.09 -8.58
CA ASP A 209 -4.18 -7.02 -9.42
C ASP A 209 -4.97 -5.71 -9.26
N PHE A 210 -4.61 -4.68 -10.05
CA PHE A 210 -5.28 -3.37 -10.02
C PHE A 210 -6.77 -3.47 -10.39
N GLU A 211 -7.11 -4.31 -11.37
CA GLU A 211 -8.50 -4.52 -11.81
C GLU A 211 -9.32 -5.14 -10.68
N ALA A 212 -8.81 -6.20 -10.04
CA ALA A 212 -9.46 -6.87 -8.91
C ALA A 212 -9.62 -5.95 -7.69
N LYS A 213 -8.69 -4.98 -7.51
CA LYS A 213 -8.72 -4.03 -6.39
C LYS A 213 -9.76 -2.93 -6.55
N TYR A 214 -9.93 -2.38 -7.77
CA TYR A 214 -10.61 -1.10 -7.96
C TYR A 214 -11.68 -1.07 -9.04
N GLN A 215 -11.70 -2.04 -9.96
CA GLN A 215 -12.60 -2.03 -11.11
C GLN A 215 -13.64 -3.15 -11.04
N ARG A 216 -13.34 -4.24 -10.33
CA ARG A 216 -14.22 -5.40 -10.18
C ARG A 216 -14.87 -5.42 -8.80
N ASN A 217 -16.05 -6.07 -8.72
CA ASN A 217 -16.80 -6.23 -7.46
C ASN A 217 -16.97 -7.72 -7.09
N ASP A 218 -16.18 -8.62 -7.70
CA ASP A 218 -16.27 -10.06 -7.54
C ASP A 218 -15.12 -10.67 -6.73
N THR A 219 -14.30 -9.83 -6.08
CA THR A 219 -13.39 -10.27 -5.03
C THR A 219 -14.17 -10.62 -3.78
N HIS A 220 -14.05 -11.85 -3.28
CA HIS A 220 -14.69 -12.28 -2.04
C HIS A 220 -13.72 -12.11 -0.86
N TYR A 221 -14.24 -11.57 0.24
CA TYR A 221 -13.51 -11.43 1.51
C TYR A 221 -14.10 -12.39 2.53
N LYS A 222 -13.29 -13.30 3.08
CA LYS A 222 -13.73 -14.30 4.05
C LYS A 222 -13.21 -13.95 5.44
N ILE A 223 -14.15 -13.68 6.38
CA ILE A 223 -13.91 -13.42 7.80
C ILE A 223 -14.97 -14.18 8.61
N PRO A 224 -14.59 -15.06 9.55
CA PRO A 224 -13.23 -15.55 9.80
C PRO A 224 -12.66 -16.28 8.57
N CYS A 225 -11.33 -16.23 8.44
CA CYS A 225 -10.62 -16.97 7.39
C CYS A 225 -10.65 -18.48 7.69
N ASP A 226 -10.12 -19.29 6.78
CA ASP A 226 -10.08 -20.76 6.87
C ASP A 226 -8.73 -21.29 7.38
N LEU A 227 -7.89 -20.42 7.96
CA LEU A 227 -6.69 -20.84 8.68
C LEU A 227 -7.07 -21.45 10.03
N ASN A 228 -6.30 -22.44 10.48
CA ASN A 228 -6.40 -22.92 11.86
C ASN A 228 -5.73 -21.94 12.84
N ALA A 229 -5.95 -22.13 14.14
CA ALA A 229 -5.45 -21.20 15.16
C ALA A 229 -3.91 -21.07 15.19
N GLU A 230 -3.17 -22.12 14.80
CA GLU A 230 -1.70 -22.08 14.75
C GLU A 230 -1.22 -21.28 13.55
N GLU A 231 -1.87 -21.46 12.39
CA GLU A 231 -1.57 -20.72 11.16
C GLU A 231 -1.94 -19.23 11.31
N GLU A 232 -3.07 -18.93 11.98
CA GLU A 232 -3.52 -17.54 12.21
C GLU A 232 -2.62 -16.79 13.22
N ALA A 233 -1.94 -17.52 14.11
CA ALA A 233 -1.02 -16.94 15.10
C ALA A 233 0.39 -16.65 14.57
N ARG A 234 0.75 -17.13 13.41
CA ARG A 234 2.06 -16.93 12.74
C ARG A 234 2.08 -15.63 11.96
#